data_863680a18fb0c3e40cdbe721ddf60681
#
_entry.id   863680a18fb0c3e40cdbe721ddf60681
#
_cell.length_a   1.000
_cell.length_b   1.000
_cell.length_c   1.000
_cell.angle_alpha   90.00
_cell.angle_beta   90.00
_cell.angle_gamma   90.00
#
_symmetry.space_group_name_H-M   'P 1'
#
loop_
_entity.id
_entity.type
_entity.pdbx_description
1 polymer ?
#
loop_
_entity_poly.entity_id
_entity_poly.type
_entity_poly.pdbx_seq_one_letter_code
_entity_poly.pdbx_strand_id
1 'polypeptide(L)'
;MYRFHPSVKWEGGYPKQNQIVDQITQLWHRYALDKHTKFDTRVTSVSKDKQGRWIINDPSNGRFDGIIAAVGTCGDPKMPRLPDQEKFHRDIFHSSRLDGKEAKGKKVLIVGGGASAVEAVEWAVKTQAEHISVLARS
;
A
#
# COMPACT_ATOMS: atom_id res chain seq x y z
N MET A 1 12.07 -8.32 7.50
CA MET A 1 11.64 -7.82 8.84
C MET A 1 11.77 -6.31 8.85
N TYR A 2 10.66 -5.60 8.98
CA TYR A 2 10.66 -4.13 9.02
C TYR A 2 11.03 -3.67 10.44
N ARG A 3 12.24 -3.17 10.63
CA ARG A 3 12.67 -2.53 11.87
C ARG A 3 12.95 -1.08 11.56
N PHE A 4 12.04 -0.20 11.90
CA PHE A 4 12.23 1.23 11.74
C PHE A 4 13.18 1.84 12.79
N HIS A 5 13.36 1.16 13.93
CA HIS A 5 14.25 1.61 15.00
C HIS A 5 14.79 0.42 15.80
N PRO A 6 16.07 0.44 16.23
CA PRO A 6 16.69 -0.66 16.96
C PRO A 6 16.01 -1.02 18.29
N SER A 7 15.34 -0.07 18.92
CA SER A 7 14.66 -0.27 20.21
C SER A 7 13.32 -1.00 20.09
N VAL A 8 12.84 -1.28 18.87
CA VAL A 8 11.56 -1.95 18.69
C VAL A 8 11.74 -3.45 18.73
N LYS A 9 11.08 -4.06 19.69
CA LYS A 9 10.93 -5.50 19.78
C LYS A 9 9.51 -5.87 19.38
N TRP A 10 9.38 -6.62 18.30
CA TRP A 10 8.09 -7.22 17.93
C TRP A 10 7.93 -8.53 18.70
N GLU A 11 6.81 -8.68 19.39
CA GLU A 11 6.39 -9.95 19.97
C GLU A 11 5.76 -10.81 18.88
N GLY A 12 6.43 -11.91 18.50
CA GLY A 12 6.01 -12.81 17.43
C GLY A 12 6.40 -12.33 16.02
N GLY A 13 6.06 -13.09 15.00
CA GLY A 13 6.55 -13.03 13.63
C GLY A 13 6.50 -11.67 12.92
N TYR A 14 5.47 -11.43 12.09
CA TYR A 14 5.31 -10.15 11.38
C TYR A 14 4.44 -9.18 12.18
N PRO A 15 4.82 -7.89 12.28
CA PRO A 15 4.01 -6.89 12.97
C PRO A 15 2.70 -6.66 12.23
N LYS A 16 1.63 -6.42 12.97
CA LYS A 16 0.36 -5.98 12.42
C LYS A 16 0.41 -4.49 12.05
N GLN A 17 -0.48 -4.06 11.17
CA GLN A 17 -0.55 -2.66 10.72
C GLN A 17 -0.60 -1.66 11.89
N ASN A 18 -1.46 -1.91 12.88
CA ASN A 18 -1.59 -1.05 14.05
C ASN A 18 -0.27 -0.92 14.82
N GLN A 19 0.47 -2.01 15.01
CA GLN A 19 1.78 -1.99 15.70
C GLN A 19 2.81 -1.13 14.95
N ILE A 20 2.79 -1.19 13.60
CA ILE A 20 3.66 -0.35 12.76
C ILE A 20 3.28 1.12 12.90
N VAL A 21 1.98 1.44 12.83
CA VAL A 21 1.47 2.82 12.97
C VAL A 21 1.79 3.36 14.35
N ASP A 22 1.54 2.60 15.41
CA ASP A 22 1.85 3.02 16.78
C ASP A 22 3.33 3.33 16.97
N GLN A 23 4.20 2.51 16.40
CA GLN A 23 5.64 2.75 16.45
C GLN A 23 6.04 4.02 15.71
N ILE A 24 5.53 4.24 14.49
CA ILE A 24 5.80 5.45 13.73
C ILE A 24 5.32 6.68 14.51
N THR A 25 4.14 6.61 15.11
CA THR A 25 3.57 7.69 15.92
C THR A 25 4.43 7.98 17.14
N GLN A 26 4.92 6.96 17.84
CA GLN A 26 5.83 7.14 18.97
C GLN A 26 7.15 7.82 18.56
N LEU A 27 7.73 7.41 17.44
CA LEU A 27 8.95 8.05 16.91
C LEU A 27 8.68 9.50 16.49
N TRP A 28 7.53 9.75 15.84
CA TRP A 28 7.11 11.08 15.43
C TRP A 28 7.02 12.04 16.61
N HIS A 29 6.41 11.62 17.72
CA HIS A 29 6.37 12.40 18.96
C HIS A 29 7.75 12.53 19.63
N ARG A 30 8.49 11.41 19.74
CA ARG A 30 9.81 11.40 20.39
C ARG A 30 10.80 12.37 19.76
N TYR A 31 10.76 12.51 18.45
CA TYR A 31 11.66 13.41 17.70
C TYR A 31 11.02 14.75 17.35
N ALA A 32 9.87 15.09 17.93
CA ALA A 32 9.14 16.33 17.68
C ALA A 32 8.96 16.62 16.17
N LEU A 33 8.63 15.58 15.39
CA LEU A 33 8.48 15.68 13.94
C LEU A 33 7.21 16.42 13.52
N ASP A 34 6.29 16.72 14.45
CA ASP A 34 5.12 17.57 14.25
C ASP A 34 5.49 18.92 13.64
N LYS A 35 6.58 19.53 14.08
CA LYS A 35 7.09 20.81 13.58
C LYS A 35 7.64 20.73 12.14
N HIS A 36 7.93 19.53 11.66
CA HIS A 36 8.55 19.27 10.35
C HIS A 36 7.66 18.47 9.41
N THR A 37 6.43 18.15 9.84
CA THR A 37 5.48 17.38 9.06
C THR A 37 4.35 18.28 8.56
N LYS A 38 4.07 18.23 7.28
CA LYS A 38 2.96 18.92 6.66
C LYS A 38 2.00 17.87 6.10
N PHE A 39 0.91 17.62 6.82
CA PHE A 39 -0.14 16.71 6.39
C PHE A 39 -1.03 17.33 5.29
N ASP A 40 -1.88 16.54 4.68
CA ASP A 40 -2.86 16.95 3.65
C ASP A 40 -2.23 17.75 2.49
N THR A 41 -0.94 17.49 2.25
CA THR A 41 -0.17 18.20 1.23
C THR A 41 0.26 17.22 0.15
N ARG A 42 -0.52 17.13 -0.92
CA ARG A 42 -0.16 16.31 -2.07
C ARG A 42 0.99 16.94 -2.83
N VAL A 43 2.05 16.17 -3.04
CA VAL A 43 3.15 16.58 -3.92
C VAL A 43 2.77 16.27 -5.37
N THR A 44 2.65 17.31 -6.19
CA THR A 44 2.28 17.23 -7.60
C THR A 44 3.42 17.59 -8.54
N SER A 45 4.40 18.34 -8.04
CA SER A 45 5.57 18.73 -8.81
C SER A 45 6.82 18.86 -7.96
N VAL A 46 7.95 18.55 -8.57
CA VAL A 46 9.28 18.71 -7.99
C VAL A 46 10.19 19.30 -9.05
N SER A 47 10.84 20.41 -8.75
CA SER A 47 11.73 21.11 -9.69
C SER A 47 12.98 21.64 -8.99
N LYS A 48 13.96 22.11 -9.75
CA LYS A 48 15.13 22.82 -9.23
C LYS A 48 15.07 24.30 -9.57
N ASP A 49 15.47 25.15 -8.61
CA ASP A 49 15.70 26.57 -8.88
C ASP A 49 17.04 26.79 -9.60
N LYS A 50 17.32 28.06 -9.96
CA LYS A 50 18.56 28.45 -10.64
C LYS A 50 19.84 28.18 -9.82
N GLN A 51 19.71 28.03 -8.50
CA GLN A 51 20.80 27.70 -7.60
C GLN A 51 20.93 26.18 -7.34
N GLY A 52 20.13 25.36 -8.04
CA GLY A 52 20.15 23.90 -7.93
C GLY A 52 19.41 23.35 -6.70
N ARG A 53 18.71 24.18 -5.93
CA ARG A 53 17.93 23.75 -4.77
C ARG A 53 16.56 23.24 -5.20
N TRP A 54 16.05 22.29 -4.47
CA TRP A 54 14.78 21.67 -4.76
C TRP A 54 13.58 22.51 -4.29
N ILE A 55 12.55 22.55 -5.12
CA ILE A 55 11.25 23.17 -4.83
C ILE A 55 10.18 22.07 -4.94
N ILE A 56 9.30 22.02 -3.96
CA ILE A 56 8.18 21.07 -3.92
C ILE A 56 6.89 21.86 -4.10
N ASN A 57 6.13 21.57 -5.18
CA ASN A 57 4.93 22.26 -5.63
C ASN A 57 5.17 23.73 -5.96
N ASP A 58 5.44 24.54 -4.94
CA ASP A 58 5.56 25.99 -5.05
C ASP A 58 6.74 26.51 -4.23
N PRO A 59 7.45 27.59 -4.66
CA PRO A 59 8.55 28.19 -3.91
C PRO A 59 8.23 28.65 -2.48
N SER A 60 6.95 28.93 -2.18
CA SER A 60 6.50 29.29 -0.82
C SER A 60 6.60 28.13 0.17
N ASN A 61 6.66 26.89 -0.29
CA ASN A 61 6.91 25.73 0.55
C ASN A 61 8.36 25.60 1.02
N GLY A 62 9.23 26.49 0.60
CA GLY A 62 10.64 26.47 0.93
C GLY A 62 11.52 25.91 -0.20
N ARG A 63 12.83 25.97 0.05
CA ARG A 63 13.87 25.43 -0.82
C ARG A 63 14.71 24.44 -0.04
N PHE A 64 15.01 23.31 -0.65
CA PHE A 64 15.65 22.18 0.00
C PHE A 64 16.93 21.79 -0.72
N ASP A 65 17.94 21.36 0.01
CA ASP A 65 19.22 20.91 -0.54
C ASP A 65 19.13 19.51 -1.12
N GLY A 66 18.22 18.69 -0.61
CA GLY A 66 17.97 17.32 -1.08
C GLY A 66 16.52 16.90 -0.92
N ILE A 67 16.13 15.83 -1.64
CA ILE A 67 14.83 15.19 -1.53
C ILE A 67 15.04 13.69 -1.34
N ILE A 68 14.31 13.12 -0.42
CA ILE A 68 14.16 11.66 -0.27
C ILE A 68 12.75 11.29 -0.69
N ALA A 69 12.62 10.57 -1.81
CA ALA A 69 11.35 10.07 -2.28
C ALA A 69 11.01 8.75 -1.55
N ALA A 70 10.13 8.83 -0.58
CA ALA A 70 9.64 7.68 0.19
C ALA A 70 8.15 7.38 -0.13
N VAL A 71 7.81 7.35 -1.41
CA VAL A 71 6.44 7.29 -1.93
C VAL A 71 5.83 5.90 -1.93
N GLY A 72 6.61 4.87 -1.59
CA GLY A 72 6.19 3.48 -1.69
C GLY A 72 6.14 2.97 -3.14
N THR A 73 5.84 1.68 -3.30
CA THR A 73 5.80 0.99 -4.61
C THR A 73 4.41 0.45 -4.97
N CYS A 74 3.47 0.48 -4.03
CA CYS A 74 2.13 -0.11 -4.17
C CYS A 74 1.04 0.97 -4.31
N GLY A 75 1.26 1.95 -5.18
CA GLY A 75 0.32 3.05 -5.43
C GLY A 75 -0.91 2.58 -6.23
N ASP A 76 -0.92 2.80 -7.53
CA ASP A 76 -2.06 2.45 -8.36
C ASP A 76 -2.09 0.96 -8.71
N PRO A 77 -3.22 0.27 -8.48
CA PRO A 77 -3.36 -1.14 -8.81
C PRO A 77 -3.33 -1.36 -10.32
N LYS A 78 -2.49 -2.30 -10.78
CA LYS A 78 -2.40 -2.67 -12.18
C LYS A 78 -3.38 -3.81 -12.47
N MET A 79 -4.46 -3.50 -13.18
CA MET A 79 -5.44 -4.50 -13.64
C MET A 79 -5.06 -5.01 -15.03
N PRO A 80 -4.91 -6.33 -15.23
CA PRO A 80 -4.75 -6.87 -16.58
C PRO A 80 -6.05 -6.74 -17.37
N ARG A 81 -5.94 -6.52 -18.68
CA ARG A 81 -7.07 -6.65 -19.58
C ARG A 81 -7.22 -8.14 -19.93
N LEU A 82 -8.38 -8.70 -19.60
CA LEU A 82 -8.69 -10.10 -19.91
C LEU A 82 -9.53 -10.16 -21.18
N PRO A 83 -9.29 -11.11 -22.09
CA PRO A 83 -10.16 -11.34 -23.25
C PRO A 83 -11.58 -11.60 -22.76
N ASP A 84 -12.56 -11.03 -23.46
CA ASP A 84 -14.00 -11.22 -23.17
C ASP A 84 -14.43 -10.82 -21.74
N GLN A 85 -13.67 -9.94 -21.08
CA GLN A 85 -13.97 -9.48 -19.72
C GLN A 85 -15.37 -8.87 -19.59
N GLU A 86 -15.85 -8.23 -20.66
CA GLU A 86 -17.20 -7.63 -20.74
C GLU A 86 -18.32 -8.66 -20.70
N LYS A 87 -18.06 -9.92 -21.01
CA LYS A 87 -19.01 -11.03 -20.91
C LYS A 87 -19.14 -11.58 -19.49
N PHE A 88 -18.22 -11.18 -18.60
CA PHE A 88 -18.24 -11.62 -17.21
C PHE A 88 -19.07 -10.64 -16.36
N HIS A 89 -20.30 -11.03 -16.04
CA HIS A 89 -21.27 -10.18 -15.37
C HIS A 89 -21.14 -10.16 -13.82
N ARG A 90 -20.01 -10.57 -13.28
CA ARG A 90 -19.73 -10.56 -11.86
C ARG A 90 -18.58 -9.61 -11.53
N ASP A 91 -18.30 -9.44 -10.24
CA ASP A 91 -17.25 -8.54 -9.77
C ASP A 91 -15.87 -8.99 -10.23
N ILE A 92 -15.11 -8.07 -10.81
CA ILE A 92 -13.67 -8.18 -11.04
C ILE A 92 -13.01 -7.01 -10.32
N PHE A 93 -12.09 -7.29 -9.41
CA PHE A 93 -11.41 -6.25 -8.66
C PHE A 93 -9.99 -6.64 -8.25
N HIS A 94 -9.18 -5.65 -7.97
CA HIS A 94 -7.83 -5.85 -7.47
C HIS A 94 -7.84 -6.22 -5.97
N SER A 95 -6.85 -7.00 -5.51
CA SER A 95 -6.73 -7.42 -4.10
C SER A 95 -6.71 -6.27 -3.08
N SER A 96 -6.30 -5.07 -3.50
CA SER A 96 -6.38 -3.86 -2.64
C SER A 96 -7.81 -3.40 -2.33
N ARG A 97 -8.83 -4.05 -2.91
CA ARG A 97 -10.26 -3.71 -2.71
C ARG A 97 -11.04 -4.87 -2.08
N LEU A 98 -10.36 -5.70 -1.29
CA LEU A 98 -11.01 -6.83 -0.59
C LEU A 98 -11.85 -6.37 0.62
N ASP A 99 -11.50 -5.24 1.22
CA ASP A 99 -12.20 -4.71 2.38
C ASP A 99 -13.70 -4.49 2.11
N GLY A 100 -14.53 -4.98 3.01
CA GLY A 100 -15.98 -4.91 2.91
C GLY A 100 -16.62 -5.83 1.86
N LYS A 101 -15.84 -6.70 1.20
CA LYS A 101 -16.36 -7.69 0.25
C LYS A 101 -16.45 -9.08 0.88
N GLU A 102 -17.42 -9.85 0.40
CA GLU A 102 -17.67 -11.21 0.85
C GLU A 102 -17.72 -12.19 -0.32
N ALA A 103 -17.18 -13.39 -0.07
CA ALA A 103 -17.18 -14.48 -1.04
C ALA A 103 -18.14 -15.63 -0.69
N LYS A 104 -18.96 -15.48 0.34
CA LYS A 104 -19.86 -16.55 0.81
C LYS A 104 -20.70 -17.14 -0.32
N GLY A 105 -20.60 -18.45 -0.50
CA GLY A 105 -21.31 -19.19 -1.55
C GLY A 105 -20.91 -18.84 -2.98
N LYS A 106 -19.77 -18.14 -3.19
CA LYS A 106 -19.29 -17.76 -4.51
C LYS A 106 -18.09 -18.62 -4.91
N LYS A 107 -17.96 -18.86 -6.22
CA LYS A 107 -16.73 -19.40 -6.81
C LYS A 107 -15.79 -18.24 -7.10
N VAL A 108 -14.59 -18.27 -6.54
CA VAL A 108 -13.59 -17.20 -6.63
C VAL A 108 -12.43 -17.67 -7.49
N LEU A 109 -12.08 -16.89 -8.51
CA LEU A 109 -10.86 -17.06 -9.28
C LEU A 109 -9.86 -15.97 -8.87
N ILE A 110 -8.68 -16.38 -8.45
CA ILE A 110 -7.57 -15.49 -8.09
C ILE A 110 -6.53 -15.59 -9.20
N VAL A 111 -6.19 -14.44 -9.81
CA VAL A 111 -5.20 -14.36 -10.88
C VAL A 111 -3.90 -13.77 -10.30
N GLY A 112 -2.90 -14.61 -10.16
CA GLY A 112 -1.59 -14.27 -9.60
C GLY A 112 -1.05 -15.36 -8.66
N GLY A 113 0.26 -15.37 -8.42
CA GLY A 113 0.95 -16.34 -7.54
C GLY A 113 1.84 -15.67 -6.48
N GLY A 114 1.76 -14.34 -6.29
CA GLY A 114 2.55 -13.60 -5.32
C GLY A 114 1.89 -13.50 -3.93
N ALA A 115 2.52 -12.74 -3.03
CA ALA A 115 2.03 -12.52 -1.67
C ALA A 115 0.56 -12.06 -1.62
N SER A 116 0.16 -11.13 -2.48
CA SER A 116 -1.23 -10.66 -2.56
C SER A 116 -2.22 -11.75 -2.99
N ALA A 117 -1.77 -12.77 -3.74
CA ALA A 117 -2.63 -13.91 -4.07
C ALA A 117 -2.86 -14.79 -2.84
N VAL A 118 -1.84 -14.98 -1.99
CA VAL A 118 -1.98 -15.71 -0.71
C VAL A 118 -2.99 -15.01 0.19
N GLU A 119 -2.87 -13.69 0.35
CA GLU A 119 -3.83 -12.88 1.13
C GLU A 119 -5.25 -12.97 0.56
N ALA A 120 -5.40 -12.98 -0.77
CA ALA A 120 -6.70 -13.15 -1.41
C ALA A 120 -7.30 -14.56 -1.18
N VAL A 121 -6.46 -15.61 -1.15
CA VAL A 121 -6.90 -16.97 -0.76
C VAL A 121 -7.38 -16.97 0.69
N GLU A 122 -6.61 -16.41 1.61
CA GLU A 122 -7.02 -16.32 3.02
C GLU A 122 -8.33 -15.56 3.19
N TRP A 123 -8.51 -14.45 2.49
CA TRP A 123 -9.75 -13.70 2.48
C TRP A 123 -10.92 -14.56 1.99
N ALA A 124 -10.74 -15.27 0.87
CA ALA A 124 -11.80 -16.09 0.27
C ALA A 124 -12.20 -17.25 1.21
N VAL A 125 -11.22 -17.86 1.92
CA VAL A 125 -11.48 -18.87 2.94
C VAL A 125 -12.24 -18.27 4.13
N LYS A 126 -11.77 -17.14 4.68
CA LYS A 126 -12.40 -16.46 5.82
C LYS A 126 -13.84 -16.02 5.52
N THR A 127 -14.10 -15.61 4.28
CA THR A 127 -15.44 -15.20 3.84
C THR A 127 -16.28 -16.34 3.25
N GLN A 128 -15.86 -17.59 3.47
CA GLN A 128 -16.64 -18.80 3.12
C GLN A 128 -16.97 -18.93 1.64
N ALA A 129 -15.98 -18.72 0.76
CA ALA A 129 -16.12 -19.03 -0.66
C ALA A 129 -16.49 -20.51 -0.85
N GLU A 130 -17.40 -20.81 -1.79
CA GLU A 130 -17.79 -22.18 -2.15
C GLU A 130 -16.63 -22.91 -2.83
N HIS A 131 -15.87 -22.19 -3.68
CA HIS A 131 -14.75 -22.74 -4.43
C HIS A 131 -13.70 -21.66 -4.67
N ILE A 132 -12.43 -22.04 -4.60
CA ILE A 132 -11.29 -21.12 -4.86
C ILE A 132 -10.41 -21.76 -5.92
N SER A 133 -10.19 -21.04 -7.01
CA SER A 133 -9.21 -21.37 -8.04
C SER A 133 -8.12 -20.33 -8.10
N VAL A 134 -6.86 -20.76 -8.27
CA VAL A 134 -5.71 -19.86 -8.42
C VAL A 134 -5.08 -20.10 -9.78
N LEU A 135 -4.93 -19.04 -10.57
CA LEU A 135 -4.22 -19.04 -11.84
C LEU A 135 -2.91 -18.30 -11.67
N ALA A 136 -1.79 -19.03 -11.69
CA ALA A 136 -0.47 -18.47 -11.61
C ALA A 136 0.35 -18.79 -12.87
N ARG A 137 1.28 -17.92 -13.22
CA ARG A 137 2.28 -18.23 -14.25
C ARG A 137 3.29 -19.20 -13.66
N SER A 138 3.67 -20.18 -14.46
CA SER A 138 4.83 -21.05 -14.21
C SER A 138 6.12 -20.26 -14.35
#